data_a6bbc2a47e71b33934a7eb0f0171f1a8
#
_entry.id   a6bbc2a47e71b33934a7eb0f0171f1a8
#
_cell.length_a   1.000
_cell.length_b   1.000
_cell.length_c   1.000
_cell.angle_alpha   90.00
_cell.angle_beta   90.00
_cell.angle_gamma   90.00
#
_symmetry.space_group_name_H-M   'P 1'
#
loop_
_entity.id
_entity.type
_entity.pdbx_description
1 polymer ?
#
loop_
_entity_poly.entity_id
_entity_poly.type
_entity_poly.pdbx_seq_one_letter_code
_entity_poly.pdbx_strand_id
1 'polypeptide(L)'
;MKYLILTAATGGGHIQAANNLKKEIEKDGDTCIVYGLFSKSKFKLVEKGYDFLLNSNLLKTYSLLYKISDIDFVNQFILKNTFIHYELNLKKVLEQEKPDVIISTHPFGVPIYSQLKTLFHFKIPYIQIITDFKAHSTYIDKKVDAYITGSDYTKETLINKGIDKDKIFVFGIPVKEEFRNTTSKKDDNSFNILIMGGSLGLKKMENVVDTLMHSNLDITLDVVCGKNIKLQKRITKILTKDIIEGKANVYGFTDKVSEIMDRSKLIITKPGGLTSSEAINKHIPMLIPFYIPGQEEENTSFLVESNMALEIRNINYIPEYVKFLKDNKEYYEKMVDNMKKLSKCYSVSKIIELAKSLKK
;
A
#
# COMPACT_ATOMS: atom_id res chain seq x y z
N MET A 1 -22.22 15.79 0.92
CA MET A 1 -22.49 14.46 1.50
C MET A 1 -21.66 14.24 2.77
N LYS A 2 -22.05 13.28 3.60
CA LYS A 2 -21.27 12.86 4.77
C LYS A 2 -20.70 11.45 4.57
N TYR A 3 -19.39 11.34 4.58
CA TYR A 3 -18.66 10.10 4.38
C TYR A 3 -18.13 9.57 5.71
N LEU A 4 -18.18 8.26 5.88
CA LEU A 4 -17.48 7.56 6.97
C LEU A 4 -16.44 6.62 6.36
N ILE A 5 -15.16 6.88 6.62
CA ILE A 5 -14.08 5.99 6.17
C ILE A 5 -13.66 5.06 7.32
N LEU A 6 -13.79 3.75 7.11
CA LEU A 6 -13.34 2.73 8.05
C LEU A 6 -11.90 2.34 7.72
N THR A 7 -11.03 2.32 8.74
CA THR A 7 -9.62 1.94 8.58
C THR A 7 -9.06 1.28 9.85
N ALA A 8 -7.85 0.76 9.79
CA ALA A 8 -7.13 0.27 10.96
C ALA A 8 -5.62 0.53 10.83
N ALA A 9 -4.93 0.63 11.96
CA ALA A 9 -3.52 0.96 12.04
C ALA A 9 -2.62 -0.28 11.90
N THR A 10 -2.79 -1.05 10.83
CA THR A 10 -1.92 -2.17 10.49
C THR A 10 -0.98 -1.76 9.36
N GLY A 11 0.31 -1.61 9.64
CA GLY A 11 1.32 -1.28 8.63
C GLY A 11 1.31 0.16 8.06
N GLY A 12 0.36 1.01 8.44
CA GLY A 12 0.30 2.45 8.07
C GLY A 12 -0.32 2.75 6.70
N GLY A 13 -0.30 1.84 5.73
CA GLY A 13 -0.81 2.08 4.37
C GLY A 13 -2.31 2.34 4.31
N HIS A 14 -3.11 1.55 5.04
CA HIS A 14 -4.57 1.69 5.09
C HIS A 14 -5.01 3.05 5.64
N ILE A 15 -4.39 3.50 6.75
CA ILE A 15 -4.68 4.82 7.34
C ILE A 15 -4.29 5.94 6.37
N GLN A 16 -3.17 5.80 5.69
CA GLN A 16 -2.70 6.82 4.76
C GLN A 16 -3.61 6.90 3.53
N ALA A 17 -4.06 5.77 2.98
CA ALA A 17 -5.06 5.73 1.91
C ALA A 17 -6.39 6.38 2.35
N ALA A 18 -6.85 6.10 3.59
CA ALA A 18 -8.04 6.74 4.16
C ALA A 18 -7.89 8.26 4.29
N ASN A 19 -6.74 8.74 4.79
CA ASN A 19 -6.48 10.17 4.95
C ASN A 19 -6.31 10.88 3.60
N ASN A 20 -5.74 10.22 2.59
CA ASN A 20 -5.62 10.75 1.24
C ASN A 20 -7.02 10.95 0.63
N LEU A 21 -7.87 9.93 0.73
CA LEU A 21 -9.26 10.02 0.25
C LEU A 21 -10.06 11.08 1.01
N LYS A 22 -9.91 11.17 2.35
CA LYS A 22 -10.54 12.21 3.16
C LYS A 22 -10.22 13.62 2.64
N LYS A 23 -8.95 13.91 2.38
CA LYS A 23 -8.52 15.22 1.86
C LYS A 23 -9.21 15.59 0.55
N GLU A 24 -9.33 14.62 -0.36
CA GLU A 24 -9.99 14.85 -1.65
C GLU A 24 -11.51 15.07 -1.49
N ILE A 25 -12.17 14.29 -0.62
CA ILE A 25 -13.59 14.47 -0.29
C ILE A 25 -13.85 15.85 0.29
N GLU A 26 -12.98 16.31 1.21
CA GLU A 26 -13.13 17.63 1.85
C GLU A 26 -12.85 18.79 0.90
N LYS A 27 -11.93 18.62 -0.08
CA LYS A 27 -11.73 19.58 -1.18
C LYS A 27 -12.98 19.75 -2.05
N ASP A 28 -13.75 18.66 -2.22
CA ASP A 28 -15.00 18.67 -2.98
C ASP A 28 -16.19 19.26 -2.20
N GLY A 29 -15.94 19.82 -1.00
CA GLY A 29 -16.92 20.47 -0.13
C GLY A 29 -17.78 19.52 0.69
N ASP A 30 -17.47 18.23 0.70
CA ASP A 30 -18.17 17.20 1.45
C ASP A 30 -17.53 16.98 2.85
N THR A 31 -18.29 16.40 3.79
CA THR A 31 -17.81 16.09 5.14
C THR A 31 -17.30 14.65 5.22
N CYS A 32 -16.12 14.43 5.82
CA CYS A 32 -15.53 13.11 5.92
C CYS A 32 -14.99 12.81 7.32
N ILE A 33 -15.44 11.70 7.91
CA ILE A 33 -14.97 11.18 9.20
C ILE A 33 -14.14 9.92 8.94
N VAL A 34 -12.92 9.85 9.50
CA VAL A 34 -12.10 8.63 9.50
C VAL A 34 -12.25 7.94 10.86
N TYR A 35 -12.74 6.70 10.83
CA TYR A 35 -12.96 5.88 12.01
C TYR A 35 -11.99 4.68 12.04
N GLY A 36 -11.17 4.64 13.08
CA GLY A 36 -10.26 3.52 13.33
C GLY A 36 -11.00 2.38 14.02
N LEU A 37 -11.16 1.26 13.33
CA LEU A 37 -11.92 0.09 13.80
C LEU A 37 -11.49 -0.41 15.18
N PHE A 38 -10.19 -0.30 15.50
CA PHE A 38 -9.59 -0.83 16.72
C PHE A 38 -9.07 0.23 17.70
N SER A 39 -9.38 1.51 17.47
CA SER A 39 -8.81 2.65 18.22
C SER A 39 -9.13 2.65 19.73
N LYS A 40 -10.24 2.02 20.15
CA LYS A 40 -10.71 1.96 21.54
C LYS A 40 -10.40 0.63 22.26
N SER A 41 -9.66 -0.29 21.64
CA SER A 41 -9.47 -1.63 22.19
C SER A 41 -8.02 -1.92 22.59
N LYS A 42 -7.84 -2.96 23.43
CA LYS A 42 -6.54 -3.58 23.75
C LYS A 42 -5.84 -4.18 22.50
N PHE A 43 -6.39 -4.00 21.30
CA PHE A 43 -5.84 -4.45 20.03
C PHE A 43 -4.56 -3.71 19.60
N LYS A 44 -4.13 -2.67 20.33
CA LYS A 44 -2.73 -2.19 20.33
C LYS A 44 -1.71 -3.32 20.60
N LEU A 45 -2.16 -4.43 21.22
CA LEU A 45 -1.37 -5.64 21.35
C LEU A 45 -1.18 -6.38 20.02
N VAL A 46 -2.12 -6.31 19.11
CA VAL A 46 -2.03 -6.95 17.78
C VAL A 46 -1.12 -6.16 16.86
N GLU A 47 -1.14 -4.83 16.94
CA GLU A 47 -0.16 -3.97 16.24
C GLU A 47 1.26 -4.27 16.71
N LYS A 48 1.48 -4.36 18.03
CA LYS A 48 2.77 -4.79 18.61
C LYS A 48 3.09 -6.26 18.29
N GLY A 49 2.08 -7.12 18.21
CA GLY A 49 2.22 -8.52 17.82
C GLY A 49 2.62 -8.66 16.35
N TYR A 50 2.10 -7.83 15.48
CA TYR A 50 2.48 -7.78 14.08
C TYR A 50 3.95 -7.37 13.92
N ASP A 51 4.39 -6.29 14.58
CA ASP A 51 5.79 -5.87 14.60
C ASP A 51 6.70 -6.93 15.22
N PHE A 52 6.25 -7.64 16.25
CA PHE A 52 6.97 -8.77 16.87
C PHE A 52 7.06 -9.97 15.93
N LEU A 53 5.98 -10.32 15.22
CA LEU A 53 5.96 -11.39 14.21
C LEU A 53 6.93 -11.10 13.07
N LEU A 54 7.03 -9.84 12.63
CA LEU A 54 7.95 -9.41 11.57
C LEU A 54 9.42 -9.51 11.97
N ASN A 55 9.73 -9.40 13.26
CA ASN A 55 11.09 -9.44 13.80
C ASN A 55 11.48 -10.82 14.36
N SER A 56 10.60 -11.82 14.29
CA SER A 56 10.80 -13.16 14.84
C SER A 56 10.88 -14.22 13.74
N ASN A 57 11.37 -15.42 14.10
CA ASN A 57 11.37 -16.61 13.25
C ASN A 57 9.94 -17.16 12.93
N LEU A 58 8.90 -16.42 13.32
CA LEU A 58 7.48 -16.76 13.15
C LEU A 58 6.90 -16.35 11.79
N LEU A 59 7.70 -15.80 10.89
CA LEU A 59 7.26 -15.42 9.54
C LEU A 59 6.62 -16.59 8.76
N LYS A 60 7.16 -17.80 8.91
CA LYS A 60 6.57 -19.02 8.28
C LYS A 60 5.18 -19.32 8.84
N THR A 61 5.00 -19.18 10.16
CA THR A 61 3.70 -19.37 10.81
C THR A 61 2.69 -18.32 10.37
N TYR A 62 3.11 -17.06 10.22
CA TYR A 62 2.27 -15.99 9.68
C TYR A 62 1.82 -16.29 8.24
N SER A 63 2.75 -16.71 7.36
CA SER A 63 2.42 -17.09 5.97
C SER A 63 1.40 -18.23 5.92
N LEU A 64 1.56 -19.24 6.76
CA LEU A 64 0.61 -20.35 6.85
C LEU A 64 -0.77 -19.88 7.33
N LEU A 65 -0.82 -19.07 8.39
CA LEU A 65 -2.08 -18.51 8.91
C LEU A 65 -2.76 -17.59 7.86
N TYR A 66 -1.98 -16.80 7.13
CA TYR A 66 -2.50 -15.97 6.04
C TYR A 66 -3.15 -16.83 4.96
N LYS A 67 -2.46 -17.90 4.49
CA LYS A 67 -2.99 -18.82 3.48
C LYS A 67 -4.24 -19.59 3.96
N ILE A 68 -4.25 -20.04 5.22
CA ILE A 68 -5.42 -20.71 5.81
C ILE A 68 -6.60 -19.74 5.93
N SER A 69 -6.36 -18.50 6.31
CA SER A 69 -7.39 -17.47 6.42
C SER A 69 -7.91 -16.98 5.06
N ASP A 70 -7.25 -17.30 3.95
CA ASP A 70 -7.75 -17.02 2.59
C ASP A 70 -8.75 -18.07 2.10
N ILE A 71 -9.01 -19.14 2.88
CA ILE A 71 -10.08 -20.11 2.61
C ILE A 71 -11.41 -19.51 3.08
N ASP A 72 -12.35 -19.30 2.17
CA ASP A 72 -13.61 -18.58 2.42
C ASP A 72 -14.41 -19.12 3.62
N PHE A 73 -14.51 -20.44 3.76
CA PHE A 73 -15.24 -21.06 4.88
C PHE A 73 -14.58 -20.79 6.23
N VAL A 74 -13.24 -20.93 6.30
CA VAL A 74 -12.44 -20.70 7.53
C VAL A 74 -12.51 -19.22 7.91
N ASN A 75 -12.38 -18.35 6.93
CA ASN A 75 -12.45 -16.90 7.11
C ASN A 75 -13.81 -16.47 7.69
N GLN A 76 -14.91 -16.90 7.09
CA GLN A 76 -16.26 -16.57 7.56
C GLN A 76 -16.52 -17.08 8.98
N PHE A 77 -16.06 -18.30 9.34
CA PHE A 77 -16.23 -18.86 10.66
C PHE A 77 -15.46 -18.07 11.75
N ILE A 78 -14.20 -17.74 11.49
CA ILE A 78 -13.35 -16.98 12.41
C ILE A 78 -13.91 -15.56 12.60
N LEU A 79 -14.28 -14.89 11.52
CA LEU A 79 -14.69 -13.49 11.57
C LEU A 79 -16.05 -13.30 12.25
N LYS A 80 -17.02 -14.20 12.07
CA LYS A 80 -18.35 -14.10 12.71
C LYS A 80 -18.30 -14.02 14.24
N ASN A 81 -17.36 -14.72 14.87
CA ASN A 81 -17.30 -14.82 16.32
C ASN A 81 -16.35 -13.82 16.98
N THR A 82 -15.43 -13.23 16.18
CA THR A 82 -14.34 -12.40 16.73
C THR A 82 -14.72 -10.92 16.84
N PHE A 83 -15.67 -10.42 16.03
CA PHE A 83 -15.88 -8.98 15.87
C PHE A 83 -17.13 -8.37 16.51
N ILE A 84 -17.92 -9.15 17.25
CA ILE A 84 -19.20 -8.71 17.87
C ILE A 84 -19.07 -7.38 18.66
N HIS A 85 -17.98 -7.22 19.40
CA HIS A 85 -17.75 -6.00 20.18
C HIS A 85 -17.47 -4.76 19.31
N TYR A 86 -16.79 -4.96 18.18
CA TYR A 86 -16.48 -3.89 17.22
C TYR A 86 -17.72 -3.47 16.43
N GLU A 87 -18.63 -4.40 16.18
CA GLU A 87 -19.93 -4.16 15.55
C GLU A 87 -20.78 -3.20 16.38
N LEU A 88 -20.89 -3.45 17.69
CA LEU A 88 -21.66 -2.59 18.60
C LEU A 88 -21.06 -1.16 18.70
N ASN A 89 -19.74 -1.05 18.65
CA ASN A 89 -19.10 0.28 18.62
C ASN A 89 -19.35 1.00 17.30
N LEU A 90 -19.23 0.31 16.15
CA LEU A 90 -19.51 0.89 14.84
C LEU A 90 -20.98 1.26 14.72
N LYS A 91 -21.92 0.42 15.24
CA LYS A 91 -23.36 0.73 15.29
C LYS A 91 -23.62 2.09 15.93
N LYS A 92 -23.05 2.33 17.12
CA LYS A 92 -23.18 3.63 17.81
C LYS A 92 -22.68 4.80 16.96
N VAL A 93 -21.57 4.61 16.25
CA VAL A 93 -21.03 5.64 15.36
C VAL A 93 -21.97 5.88 14.17
N LEU A 94 -22.53 4.84 13.57
CA LEU A 94 -23.49 4.97 12.47
C LEU A 94 -24.78 5.70 12.89
N GLU A 95 -25.29 5.40 14.08
CA GLU A 95 -26.49 6.06 14.63
C GLU A 95 -26.26 7.52 14.97
N GLN A 96 -25.07 7.89 15.46
CA GLN A 96 -24.68 9.26 15.79
C GLN A 96 -24.35 10.08 14.56
N GLU A 97 -23.52 9.54 13.67
CA GLU A 97 -22.96 10.28 12.54
C GLU A 97 -23.87 10.29 11.31
N LYS A 98 -24.73 9.27 11.16
CA LYS A 98 -25.65 9.10 10.04
C LYS A 98 -25.01 9.37 8.67
N PRO A 99 -23.93 8.64 8.30
CA PRO A 99 -23.23 8.89 7.05
C PRO A 99 -24.11 8.50 5.85
N ASP A 100 -23.93 9.22 4.75
CA ASP A 100 -24.58 8.92 3.47
C ASP A 100 -23.95 7.68 2.78
N VAL A 101 -22.64 7.47 3.00
CA VAL A 101 -21.87 6.36 2.43
C VAL A 101 -20.75 5.96 3.36
N ILE A 102 -20.43 4.67 3.38
CA ILE A 102 -19.28 4.10 4.09
C ILE A 102 -18.25 3.65 3.05
N ILE A 103 -16.99 4.05 3.25
CA ILE A 103 -15.85 3.56 2.46
C ILE A 103 -14.88 2.87 3.42
N SER A 104 -14.38 1.69 3.09
CA SER A 104 -13.35 1.04 3.91
C SER A 104 -12.06 0.87 3.12
N THR A 105 -10.95 1.18 3.77
CA THR A 105 -9.59 0.91 3.25
C THR A 105 -8.97 -0.31 3.90
N HIS A 106 -9.68 -0.97 4.83
CA HIS A 106 -9.15 -2.12 5.58
C HIS A 106 -10.07 -3.34 5.43
N PRO A 107 -9.54 -4.56 5.24
CA PRO A 107 -10.34 -5.77 5.03
C PRO A 107 -11.35 -6.04 6.16
N PHE A 108 -11.01 -5.78 7.41
CA PHE A 108 -11.92 -6.03 8.53
C PHE A 108 -13.17 -5.12 8.58
N GLY A 109 -13.21 -4.07 7.79
CA GLY A 109 -14.42 -3.28 7.61
C GLY A 109 -15.58 -4.10 7.00
N VAL A 110 -15.24 -5.03 6.09
CA VAL A 110 -16.21 -5.88 5.40
C VAL A 110 -17.01 -6.76 6.37
N PRO A 111 -16.41 -7.68 7.15
CA PRO A 111 -17.17 -8.55 8.02
C PRO A 111 -17.95 -7.78 9.09
N ILE A 112 -17.35 -6.72 9.67
CA ILE A 112 -18.00 -5.92 10.71
C ILE A 112 -19.26 -5.24 10.15
N TYR A 113 -19.16 -4.56 9.00
CA TYR A 113 -20.32 -3.86 8.45
C TYR A 113 -21.35 -4.80 7.82
N SER A 114 -20.93 -5.91 7.20
CA SER A 114 -21.83 -6.92 6.64
C SER A 114 -22.72 -7.56 7.71
N GLN A 115 -22.21 -7.74 8.92
CA GLN A 115 -23.02 -8.22 10.06
C GLN A 115 -24.02 -7.15 10.51
N LEU A 116 -23.60 -5.88 10.59
CA LEU A 116 -24.51 -4.77 10.92
C LEU A 116 -25.64 -4.62 9.89
N LYS A 117 -25.35 -4.76 8.58
CA LYS A 117 -26.39 -4.82 7.53
C LYS A 117 -27.40 -5.93 7.81
N THR A 118 -26.94 -7.08 8.31
CA THR A 118 -27.83 -8.25 8.58
C THR A 118 -28.64 -8.07 9.86
N LEU A 119 -27.99 -7.69 10.96
CA LEU A 119 -28.60 -7.68 12.29
C LEU A 119 -29.47 -6.45 12.53
N PHE A 120 -29.10 -5.31 11.97
CA PHE A 120 -29.75 -4.02 12.24
C PHE A 120 -30.32 -3.36 10.98
N HIS A 121 -30.31 -4.07 9.83
CA HIS A 121 -30.91 -3.64 8.57
C HIS A 121 -30.41 -2.26 8.06
N PHE A 122 -29.16 -1.90 8.35
CA PHE A 122 -28.56 -0.69 7.78
C PHE A 122 -28.56 -0.74 6.27
N LYS A 123 -29.00 0.34 5.61
CA LYS A 123 -29.08 0.46 4.16
C LYS A 123 -28.02 1.40 3.57
N ILE A 124 -27.05 1.85 4.39
CA ILE A 124 -26.01 2.75 3.95
C ILE A 124 -25.14 2.03 2.92
N PRO A 125 -24.89 2.63 1.73
CA PRO A 125 -23.99 2.06 0.73
C PRO A 125 -22.58 1.86 1.27
N TYR A 126 -21.94 0.76 0.88
CA TYR A 126 -20.63 0.37 1.37
C TYR A 126 -19.67 0.08 0.21
N ILE A 127 -18.58 0.83 0.16
CA ILE A 127 -17.50 0.68 -0.83
C ILE A 127 -16.27 0.11 -0.13
N GLN A 128 -15.70 -0.97 -0.67
CA GLN A 128 -14.44 -1.53 -0.22
C GLN A 128 -13.30 -1.16 -1.17
N ILE A 129 -12.28 -0.51 -0.67
CA ILE A 129 -11.03 -0.29 -1.41
C ILE A 129 -10.07 -1.43 -1.07
N ILE A 130 -9.64 -2.17 -2.08
CA ILE A 130 -8.60 -3.19 -1.94
C ILE A 130 -7.25 -2.48 -1.99
N THR A 131 -6.51 -2.52 -0.91
CA THR A 131 -5.22 -1.82 -0.76
C THR A 131 -4.02 -2.71 -1.08
N ASP A 132 -4.28 -3.83 -1.75
CA ASP A 132 -3.32 -4.82 -2.23
C ASP A 132 -3.61 -5.17 -3.69
N PHE A 133 -2.68 -5.84 -4.35
CA PHE A 133 -2.88 -6.25 -5.74
C PHE A 133 -3.50 -7.64 -5.89
N LYS A 134 -3.73 -8.38 -4.79
CA LYS A 134 -4.57 -9.57 -4.77
C LYS A 134 -5.59 -9.47 -3.64
N ALA A 135 -6.84 -9.81 -3.96
CA ALA A 135 -7.93 -9.74 -3.00
C ALA A 135 -7.95 -11.00 -2.11
N HIS A 136 -7.59 -10.85 -0.82
CA HIS A 136 -7.76 -11.87 0.21
C HIS A 136 -9.24 -12.08 0.54
N SER A 137 -9.65 -13.28 0.94
CA SER A 137 -11.05 -13.62 1.26
C SER A 137 -11.69 -12.74 2.34
N THR A 138 -10.89 -12.11 3.21
CA THR A 138 -11.39 -11.14 4.20
C THR A 138 -12.02 -9.88 3.56
N TYR A 139 -11.67 -9.56 2.31
CA TYR A 139 -12.30 -8.47 1.57
C TYR A 139 -13.66 -8.85 0.97
N ILE A 140 -14.05 -10.15 0.96
CA ILE A 140 -15.13 -10.66 0.15
C ILE A 140 -16.44 -10.73 0.92
N ASP A 141 -17.46 -10.00 0.47
CA ASP A 141 -18.87 -10.19 0.89
C ASP A 141 -19.83 -9.67 -0.19
N LYS A 142 -20.87 -10.41 -0.50
CA LYS A 142 -21.90 -10.02 -1.50
C LYS A 142 -22.67 -8.76 -1.11
N LYS A 143 -22.64 -8.36 0.18
CA LYS A 143 -23.29 -7.14 0.70
C LYS A 143 -22.50 -5.88 0.47
N VAL A 144 -21.27 -5.98 -0.02
CA VAL A 144 -20.48 -4.84 -0.51
C VAL A 144 -21.15 -4.32 -1.77
N ASP A 145 -21.41 -3.03 -1.83
CA ASP A 145 -22.10 -2.40 -2.95
C ASP A 145 -21.12 -2.11 -4.12
N ALA A 146 -19.87 -1.76 -3.80
CA ALA A 146 -18.81 -1.59 -4.80
C ALA A 146 -17.42 -1.90 -4.25
N TYR A 147 -16.53 -2.41 -5.14
CA TYR A 147 -15.12 -2.66 -4.88
C TYR A 147 -14.25 -1.74 -5.74
N ILE A 148 -13.25 -1.13 -5.12
CA ILE A 148 -12.20 -0.38 -5.83
C ILE A 148 -10.93 -1.20 -5.80
N THR A 149 -10.32 -1.40 -6.96
CA THR A 149 -9.10 -2.21 -7.13
C THR A 149 -7.96 -1.41 -7.74
N GLY A 150 -6.72 -1.87 -7.48
CA GLY A 150 -5.50 -1.28 -8.03
C GLY A 150 -5.17 -1.76 -9.44
N SER A 151 -5.83 -2.82 -9.96
CA SER A 151 -5.52 -3.39 -11.28
C SER A 151 -6.62 -4.31 -11.76
N ASP A 152 -6.61 -4.63 -13.06
CA ASP A 152 -7.48 -5.66 -13.63
C ASP A 152 -7.15 -7.04 -13.04
N TYR A 153 -5.89 -7.32 -12.72
CA TYR A 153 -5.52 -8.54 -12.01
C TYR A 153 -6.27 -8.68 -10.68
N THR A 154 -6.32 -7.62 -9.87
CA THR A 154 -7.09 -7.60 -8.62
C THR A 154 -8.58 -7.78 -8.88
N LYS A 155 -9.11 -7.16 -9.94
CA LYS A 155 -10.51 -7.34 -10.38
C LYS A 155 -10.81 -8.80 -10.68
N GLU A 156 -9.96 -9.47 -11.46
CA GLU A 156 -10.12 -10.89 -11.78
C GLU A 156 -10.09 -11.77 -10.52
N THR A 157 -9.24 -11.46 -9.53
CA THR A 157 -9.23 -12.21 -8.26
C THR A 157 -10.56 -12.10 -7.51
N LEU A 158 -11.25 -10.96 -7.57
CA LEU A 158 -12.58 -10.78 -6.99
C LEU A 158 -13.66 -11.54 -7.78
N ILE A 159 -13.62 -11.49 -9.12
CA ILE A 159 -14.55 -12.22 -10.00
C ILE A 159 -14.43 -13.73 -9.73
N ASN A 160 -13.21 -14.26 -9.67
CA ASN A 160 -12.94 -15.67 -9.38
C ASN A 160 -13.45 -16.11 -7.99
N LYS A 161 -13.58 -15.16 -7.05
CA LYS A 161 -14.18 -15.36 -5.72
C LYS A 161 -15.70 -15.09 -5.70
N GLY A 162 -16.35 -14.96 -6.87
CA GLY A 162 -17.79 -14.85 -7.03
C GLY A 162 -18.39 -13.45 -6.82
N ILE A 163 -17.58 -12.40 -6.91
CA ILE A 163 -18.09 -11.02 -6.92
C ILE A 163 -18.50 -10.63 -8.34
N ASP A 164 -19.67 -10.00 -8.46
CA ASP A 164 -20.18 -9.49 -9.72
C ASP A 164 -19.24 -8.43 -10.30
N LYS A 165 -18.87 -8.61 -11.59
CA LYS A 165 -17.97 -7.71 -12.32
C LYS A 165 -18.44 -6.26 -12.35
N ASP A 166 -19.77 -6.05 -12.33
CA ASP A 166 -20.38 -4.72 -12.41
C ASP A 166 -20.25 -3.93 -11.09
N LYS A 167 -19.85 -4.62 -10.01
CA LYS A 167 -19.50 -4.00 -8.72
C LYS A 167 -18.02 -3.67 -8.57
N ILE A 168 -17.16 -3.98 -9.56
CA ILE A 168 -15.71 -3.88 -9.41
C ILE A 168 -15.14 -2.83 -10.37
N PHE A 169 -14.49 -1.81 -9.79
CA PHE A 169 -13.97 -0.64 -10.50
C PHE A 169 -12.46 -0.52 -10.30
N VAL A 170 -11.71 -0.41 -11.40
CA VAL A 170 -10.25 -0.25 -11.38
C VAL A 170 -9.93 1.25 -11.35
N PHE A 171 -9.96 1.85 -10.14
CA PHE A 171 -9.70 3.29 -9.94
C PHE A 171 -8.40 3.55 -9.18
N GLY A 172 -7.66 2.50 -8.78
CA GLY A 172 -6.41 2.60 -8.07
C GLY A 172 -6.57 2.72 -6.55
N ILE A 173 -5.46 2.53 -5.85
CA ILE A 173 -5.35 2.78 -4.40
C ILE A 173 -5.16 4.28 -4.20
N PRO A 174 -5.93 4.96 -3.33
CA PRO A 174 -5.83 6.39 -3.13
C PRO A 174 -4.45 6.84 -2.63
N VAL A 175 -3.67 7.47 -3.49
CA VAL A 175 -2.41 8.13 -3.16
C VAL A 175 -2.64 9.64 -3.01
N LYS A 176 -1.71 10.34 -2.35
CA LYS A 176 -1.75 11.81 -2.29
C LYS A 176 -1.65 12.42 -3.69
N GLU A 177 -2.22 13.62 -3.86
CA GLU A 177 -2.21 14.36 -5.13
C GLU A 177 -0.80 14.55 -5.69
N GLU A 178 0.17 14.86 -4.83
CA GLU A 178 1.57 15.05 -5.19
C GLU A 178 2.22 13.84 -5.87
N PHE A 179 1.70 12.62 -5.66
CA PHE A 179 2.16 11.42 -6.37
C PHE A 179 1.47 11.21 -7.71
N ARG A 180 0.31 11.84 -7.93
CA ARG A 180 -0.45 11.71 -9.20
C ARG A 180 0.09 12.60 -10.31
N ASN A 181 0.81 13.65 -9.95
CA ASN A 181 1.40 14.60 -10.87
C ASN A 181 2.92 14.40 -10.92
N THR A 182 3.45 14.04 -12.07
CA THR A 182 4.91 14.00 -12.30
C THR A 182 5.34 15.41 -12.69
N THR A 183 6.05 16.11 -11.81
CA THR A 183 6.35 17.54 -11.95
C THR A 183 7.72 17.82 -12.57
N SER A 184 8.64 16.87 -12.61
CA SER A 184 9.99 17.06 -13.13
C SER A 184 10.38 16.01 -14.17
N LYS A 185 11.13 16.45 -15.21
CA LYS A 185 11.88 15.52 -16.04
C LYS A 185 13.01 14.95 -15.20
N LYS A 186 13.12 13.63 -15.16
CA LYS A 186 14.27 12.96 -14.53
C LYS A 186 15.54 13.39 -15.28
N ASP A 187 16.56 13.79 -14.53
CA ASP A 187 17.86 14.13 -15.12
C ASP A 187 18.44 12.90 -15.83
N ASP A 188 18.69 13.03 -17.14
CA ASP A 188 19.22 11.92 -17.94
C ASP A 188 20.68 11.59 -17.61
N ASN A 189 21.41 12.53 -16.98
CA ASN A 189 22.83 12.36 -16.69
C ASN A 189 23.11 11.62 -15.38
N SER A 190 22.09 11.48 -14.49
CA SER A 190 22.25 10.77 -13.20
C SER A 190 21.32 9.59 -13.08
N PHE A 191 21.78 8.47 -12.51
CA PHE A 191 20.94 7.33 -12.16
C PHE A 191 20.69 7.34 -10.66
N ASN A 192 19.67 8.12 -10.25
CA ASN A 192 19.31 8.23 -8.85
C ASN A 192 18.42 7.06 -8.39
N ILE A 193 18.78 6.47 -7.26
CA ILE A 193 18.08 5.35 -6.64
C ILE A 193 17.50 5.79 -5.31
N LEU A 194 16.17 5.63 -5.15
CA LEU A 194 15.51 5.78 -3.86
C LEU A 194 15.51 4.44 -3.11
N ILE A 195 15.97 4.44 -1.87
CA ILE A 195 15.90 3.27 -0.97
C ILE A 195 14.95 3.60 0.17
N MET A 196 13.87 2.82 0.34
CA MET A 196 12.93 3.01 1.45
C MET A 196 12.29 1.71 1.93
N GLY A 197 12.08 1.60 3.24
CA GLY A 197 11.49 0.42 3.90
C GLY A 197 10.09 0.65 4.48
N GLY A 198 9.37 1.67 3.99
CA GLY A 198 8.11 2.14 4.58
C GLY A 198 8.33 3.01 5.81
N SER A 199 7.24 3.41 6.48
CA SER A 199 7.27 4.40 7.57
C SER A 199 8.10 4.00 8.81
N LEU A 200 8.34 2.71 9.01
CA LEU A 200 9.10 2.19 10.16
C LEU A 200 10.59 1.98 9.88
N GLY A 201 11.02 2.02 8.61
CA GLY A 201 12.40 1.78 8.19
C GLY A 201 12.90 0.37 8.56
N LEU A 202 13.30 -0.42 7.58
CA LEU A 202 13.73 -1.79 7.80
C LEU A 202 15.24 -1.89 8.00
N LYS A 203 15.69 -2.69 8.99
CA LYS A 203 17.12 -2.94 9.22
C LYS A 203 17.85 -3.51 7.97
N LYS A 204 17.14 -4.30 7.17
CA LYS A 204 17.68 -4.85 5.91
C LYS A 204 18.14 -3.77 4.90
N MET A 205 17.66 -2.53 5.02
CA MET A 205 18.11 -1.41 4.19
C MET A 205 19.61 -1.12 4.35
N GLU A 206 20.20 -1.35 5.53
CA GLU A 206 21.65 -1.19 5.73
C GLU A 206 22.45 -2.08 4.77
N ASN A 207 22.04 -3.35 4.66
CA ASN A 207 22.71 -4.30 3.77
C ASN A 207 22.57 -3.90 2.30
N VAL A 208 21.41 -3.33 1.91
CA VAL A 208 21.20 -2.83 0.54
C VAL A 208 22.14 -1.65 0.25
N VAL A 209 22.23 -0.69 1.18
CA VAL A 209 23.14 0.46 1.04
C VAL A 209 24.58 -0.01 0.98
N ASP A 210 25.00 -0.87 1.91
CA ASP A 210 26.36 -1.40 1.98
C ASP A 210 26.76 -2.13 0.70
N THR A 211 25.89 -2.98 0.15
CA THR A 211 26.12 -3.71 -1.10
C THR A 211 26.27 -2.76 -2.29
N LEU A 212 25.46 -1.70 -2.38
CA LEU A 212 25.59 -0.70 -3.45
C LEU A 212 26.85 0.12 -3.32
N MET A 213 27.28 0.47 -2.12
CA MET A 213 28.47 1.26 -1.89
C MET A 213 29.78 0.52 -2.21
N HIS A 214 29.78 -0.83 -2.09
CA HIS A 214 30.89 -1.67 -2.52
C HIS A 214 30.89 -1.93 -4.04
N SER A 215 29.92 -1.41 -4.78
CA SER A 215 29.88 -1.51 -6.24
C SER A 215 30.55 -0.28 -6.87
N ASN A 216 31.14 -0.48 -8.06
CA ASN A 216 31.71 0.62 -8.86
C ASN A 216 30.67 1.28 -9.79
N LEU A 217 29.41 1.34 -9.35
CA LEU A 217 28.33 1.92 -10.14
C LEU A 217 28.32 3.46 -10.00
N ASP A 218 28.23 4.13 -11.13
CA ASP A 218 27.98 5.57 -11.16
C ASP A 218 26.48 5.84 -10.92
N ILE A 219 26.13 6.02 -9.65
CA ILE A 219 24.75 6.21 -9.15
C ILE A 219 24.72 7.26 -8.05
N THR A 220 23.54 7.83 -7.81
CA THR A 220 23.26 8.65 -6.63
C THR A 220 22.18 7.98 -5.79
N LEU A 221 22.21 8.20 -4.48
CA LEU A 221 21.31 7.55 -3.52
C LEU A 221 20.50 8.56 -2.72
N ASP A 222 19.20 8.33 -2.65
CA ASP A 222 18.31 8.93 -1.66
C ASP A 222 17.79 7.82 -0.72
N VAL A 223 18.07 7.92 0.58
CA VAL A 223 17.68 6.89 1.55
C VAL A 223 16.69 7.44 2.56
N VAL A 224 15.46 6.91 2.58
CA VAL A 224 14.39 7.33 3.50
C VAL A 224 14.23 6.29 4.60
N CYS A 225 14.67 6.63 5.83
CA CYS A 225 14.69 5.74 6.99
C CYS A 225 13.38 5.77 7.81
N GLY A 226 12.42 6.62 7.43
CA GLY A 226 11.16 6.79 8.16
C GLY A 226 11.38 7.20 9.62
N LYS A 227 10.63 6.64 10.54
CA LYS A 227 10.71 6.95 11.99
C LYS A 227 11.88 6.26 12.70
N ASN A 228 12.71 5.50 12.00
CA ASN A 228 13.82 4.74 12.56
C ASN A 228 15.11 5.59 12.68
N ILE A 229 15.20 6.40 13.73
CA ILE A 229 16.35 7.29 13.99
C ILE A 229 17.67 6.50 14.13
N LYS A 230 17.62 5.27 14.68
CA LYS A 230 18.82 4.42 14.81
C LYS A 230 19.34 3.99 13.44
N LEU A 231 18.44 3.59 12.55
CA LEU A 231 18.76 3.24 11.17
C LEU A 231 19.35 4.45 10.44
N GLN A 232 18.71 5.62 10.55
CA GLN A 232 19.17 6.85 9.93
C GLN A 232 20.62 7.17 10.33
N LYS A 233 20.93 7.16 11.63
CA LYS A 233 22.29 7.43 12.12
C LYS A 233 23.33 6.44 11.57
N ARG A 234 22.97 5.14 11.46
CA ARG A 234 23.88 4.13 10.92
C ARG A 234 24.14 4.32 9.44
N ILE A 235 23.09 4.52 8.65
CA ILE A 235 23.21 4.76 7.20
C ILE A 235 23.96 6.06 6.92
N THR A 236 23.70 7.14 7.67
CA THR A 236 24.47 8.39 7.55
C THR A 236 25.96 8.16 7.77
N LYS A 237 26.33 7.31 8.77
CA LYS A 237 27.72 6.96 9.03
C LYS A 237 28.34 6.17 7.86
N ILE A 238 27.63 5.23 7.28
CA ILE A 238 28.07 4.44 6.11
C ILE A 238 28.31 5.38 4.93
N LEU A 239 27.40 6.31 4.65
CA LEU A 239 27.40 7.19 3.50
C LEU A 239 28.11 8.53 3.73
N THR A 240 28.91 8.70 4.79
CA THR A 240 29.52 10.00 5.15
C THR A 240 30.28 10.61 3.99
N LYS A 241 31.11 9.83 3.27
CA LYS A 241 31.89 10.31 2.14
C LYS A 241 30.99 10.74 0.98
N ASP A 242 30.02 9.91 0.63
CA ASP A 242 29.12 10.14 -0.50
C ASP A 242 28.19 11.33 -0.28
N ILE A 243 27.81 11.59 0.99
CA ILE A 243 27.05 12.80 1.36
C ILE A 243 27.90 14.04 1.15
N ILE A 244 29.17 14.02 1.54
CA ILE A 244 30.10 15.15 1.33
C ILE A 244 30.32 15.40 -0.16
N GLU A 245 30.40 14.33 -0.97
CA GLU A 245 30.55 14.40 -2.43
C GLU A 245 29.24 14.74 -3.17
N GLY A 246 28.12 14.90 -2.45
CA GLY A 246 26.81 15.17 -3.04
C GLY A 246 26.19 13.99 -3.78
N LYS A 247 26.69 12.77 -3.58
CA LYS A 247 26.21 11.53 -4.22
C LYS A 247 25.11 10.82 -3.42
N ALA A 248 24.93 11.17 -2.14
CA ALA A 248 23.92 10.54 -1.30
C ALA A 248 23.20 11.53 -0.38
N ASN A 249 21.91 11.27 -0.13
CA ASN A 249 21.12 11.96 0.88
C ASN A 249 20.45 10.95 1.79
N VAL A 250 20.39 11.24 3.10
CA VAL A 250 19.76 10.37 4.10
C VAL A 250 18.70 11.14 4.87
N TYR A 251 17.46 10.68 4.77
CA TYR A 251 16.30 11.30 5.39
C TYR A 251 15.77 10.43 6.52
N GLY A 252 15.27 11.06 7.57
CA GLY A 252 14.40 10.43 8.55
C GLY A 252 12.97 10.30 8.02
N PHE A 253 11.98 10.56 8.90
CA PHE A 253 10.59 10.72 8.47
C PHE A 253 10.46 12.07 7.73
N THR A 254 9.98 12.02 6.49
CA THR A 254 9.86 13.20 5.62
C THR A 254 8.55 13.18 4.86
N ASP A 255 8.00 14.35 4.57
CA ASP A 255 6.86 14.58 3.68
C ASP A 255 7.28 14.78 2.21
N LYS A 256 8.59 14.90 1.92
CA LYS A 256 9.16 15.13 0.58
C LYS A 256 9.33 13.85 -0.26
N VAL A 257 8.69 12.73 0.11
CA VAL A 257 8.86 11.46 -0.61
C VAL A 257 8.46 11.58 -2.09
N SER A 258 7.42 12.35 -2.40
CA SER A 258 6.99 12.58 -3.79
C SER A 258 8.07 13.30 -4.63
N GLU A 259 8.69 14.36 -4.08
CA GLU A 259 9.78 15.09 -4.73
C GLU A 259 11.02 14.20 -4.94
N ILE A 260 11.32 13.34 -3.95
CA ILE A 260 12.41 12.38 -4.06
C ILE A 260 12.12 11.36 -5.16
N MET A 261 10.89 10.85 -5.23
CA MET A 261 10.46 9.96 -6.28
C MET A 261 10.54 10.61 -7.67
N ASP A 262 10.20 11.89 -7.80
CA ASP A 262 10.24 12.61 -9.08
C ASP A 262 11.64 12.60 -9.72
N ARG A 263 12.72 12.69 -8.91
CA ARG A 263 14.09 12.63 -9.42
C ARG A 263 14.68 11.23 -9.49
N SER A 264 14.01 10.22 -8.92
CA SER A 264 14.53 8.85 -8.86
C SER A 264 14.20 8.07 -10.13
N LYS A 265 15.17 7.31 -10.66
CA LYS A 265 14.97 6.38 -11.77
C LYS A 265 14.60 4.98 -11.32
N LEU A 266 14.95 4.62 -10.09
CA LEU A 266 14.72 3.30 -9.53
C LEU A 266 14.35 3.43 -8.06
N ILE A 267 13.45 2.58 -7.57
CA ILE A 267 13.16 2.46 -6.15
C ILE A 267 13.47 1.05 -5.65
N ILE A 268 14.21 0.96 -4.56
CA ILE A 268 14.47 -0.30 -3.84
C ILE A 268 13.62 -0.27 -2.57
N THR A 269 12.60 -1.11 -2.53
CA THR A 269 11.60 -1.07 -1.46
C THR A 269 10.92 -2.42 -1.24
N LYS A 270 10.14 -2.53 -0.16
CA LYS A 270 9.17 -3.60 0.00
C LYS A 270 7.88 -3.30 -0.80
N PRO A 271 7.16 -4.30 -1.29
CA PRO A 271 6.01 -4.15 -2.18
C PRO A 271 4.70 -3.87 -1.42
N GLY A 272 4.68 -2.91 -0.50
CA GLY A 272 3.44 -2.50 0.18
C GLY A 272 2.50 -1.80 -0.80
N GLY A 273 1.21 -2.13 -0.78
CA GLY A 273 0.24 -1.65 -1.78
C GLY A 273 0.25 -0.15 -2.02
N LEU A 274 0.32 0.67 -0.96
CA LEU A 274 0.37 2.13 -1.12
C LEU A 274 1.68 2.59 -1.76
N THR A 275 2.84 2.15 -1.24
CA THR A 275 4.16 2.54 -1.79
C THR A 275 4.31 2.11 -3.25
N SER A 276 3.85 0.89 -3.59
CA SER A 276 3.84 0.42 -4.96
C SER A 276 2.94 1.27 -5.85
N SER A 277 1.77 1.69 -5.35
CA SER A 277 0.87 2.61 -6.08
C SER A 277 1.48 4.00 -6.26
N GLU A 278 2.22 4.50 -5.28
CA GLU A 278 2.99 5.75 -5.39
C GLU A 278 4.08 5.63 -6.49
N ALA A 279 4.86 4.54 -6.48
CA ALA A 279 5.87 4.27 -7.50
C ALA A 279 5.27 4.09 -8.90
N ILE A 280 4.12 3.41 -9.02
CA ILE A 280 3.39 3.24 -10.29
C ILE A 280 2.95 4.61 -10.83
N ASN A 281 2.38 5.48 -9.98
CA ASN A 281 1.98 6.83 -10.41
C ASN A 281 3.17 7.71 -10.81
N LYS A 282 4.34 7.53 -10.16
CA LYS A 282 5.58 8.24 -10.50
C LYS A 282 6.40 7.56 -11.61
N HIS A 283 5.91 6.42 -12.13
CA HIS A 283 6.52 5.63 -13.19
C HIS A 283 7.98 5.24 -12.88
N ILE A 284 8.20 4.71 -11.67
CA ILE A 284 9.54 4.34 -11.19
C ILE A 284 9.61 2.82 -11.05
N PRO A 285 10.39 2.10 -11.87
CA PRO A 285 10.65 0.68 -11.72
C PRO A 285 11.12 0.30 -10.31
N MET A 286 10.75 -0.89 -9.85
CA MET A 286 11.01 -1.33 -8.47
C MET A 286 12.01 -2.51 -8.45
N LEU A 287 12.95 -2.50 -7.48
CA LEU A 287 13.65 -3.69 -7.02
C LEU A 287 13.13 -4.09 -5.65
N ILE A 288 12.78 -5.36 -5.48
CA ILE A 288 12.14 -5.89 -4.27
C ILE A 288 13.07 -6.93 -3.64
N PRO A 289 13.99 -6.52 -2.73
CA PRO A 289 14.93 -7.44 -2.09
C PRO A 289 14.39 -8.07 -0.80
N PHE A 290 13.23 -7.63 -0.33
CA PHE A 290 12.60 -8.13 0.89
C PHE A 290 11.10 -7.84 0.91
N TYR A 291 10.34 -8.77 1.43
CA TYR A 291 8.90 -8.66 1.67
C TYR A 291 8.48 -9.58 2.84
N ILE A 292 7.25 -9.36 3.30
CA ILE A 292 6.61 -10.21 4.29
C ILE A 292 5.88 -11.33 3.54
N PRO A 293 6.13 -12.61 3.85
CA PRO A 293 5.40 -13.71 3.24
C PRO A 293 3.88 -13.57 3.41
N GLY A 294 3.12 -13.92 2.37
CA GLY A 294 1.67 -13.74 2.31
C GLY A 294 1.32 -12.51 1.47
N GLN A 295 0.73 -11.49 2.07
CA GLN A 295 0.21 -10.30 1.37
C GLN A 295 1.26 -9.59 0.49
N GLU A 296 2.46 -9.33 1.02
CA GLU A 296 3.51 -8.67 0.24
C GLU A 296 4.16 -9.61 -0.80
N GLU A 297 4.17 -10.93 -0.55
CA GLU A 297 4.57 -11.94 -1.54
C GLU A 297 3.64 -11.89 -2.78
N GLU A 298 2.33 -11.78 -2.56
CA GLU A 298 1.34 -11.68 -3.64
C GLU A 298 1.44 -10.35 -4.39
N ASN A 299 1.69 -9.25 -3.69
CA ASN A 299 1.98 -7.97 -4.32
C ASN A 299 3.27 -8.03 -5.18
N THR A 300 4.32 -8.73 -4.69
CA THR A 300 5.56 -8.97 -5.46
C THR A 300 5.27 -9.71 -6.75
N SER A 301 4.53 -10.84 -6.67
CA SER A 301 4.17 -11.65 -7.85
C SER A 301 3.47 -10.79 -8.91
N PHE A 302 2.45 -10.03 -8.53
CA PHE A 302 1.77 -9.13 -9.44
C PHE A 302 2.70 -8.11 -10.11
N LEU A 303 3.55 -7.43 -9.32
CA LEU A 303 4.45 -6.40 -9.83
C LEU A 303 5.50 -6.95 -10.79
N VAL A 304 6.00 -8.15 -10.52
CA VAL A 304 6.99 -8.86 -11.37
C VAL A 304 6.33 -9.37 -12.65
N GLU A 305 5.19 -10.05 -12.54
CA GLU A 305 4.43 -10.58 -13.69
C GLU A 305 3.95 -9.46 -14.63
N SER A 306 3.64 -8.29 -14.08
CA SER A 306 3.30 -7.08 -14.84
C SER A 306 4.51 -6.34 -15.40
N ASN A 307 5.71 -6.87 -15.22
CA ASN A 307 6.98 -6.23 -15.60
C ASN A 307 7.08 -4.77 -15.14
N MET A 308 6.83 -4.54 -13.86
CA MET A 308 6.98 -3.25 -13.17
C MET A 308 8.02 -3.32 -12.04
N ALA A 309 8.41 -4.54 -11.65
CA ALA A 309 9.41 -4.80 -10.63
C ALA A 309 10.29 -6.00 -10.98
N LEU A 310 11.45 -6.08 -10.32
CA LEU A 310 12.29 -7.29 -10.27
C LEU A 310 12.42 -7.74 -8.82
N GLU A 311 12.18 -9.03 -8.57
CA GLU A 311 12.41 -9.66 -7.27
C GLU A 311 13.90 -10.01 -7.11
N ILE A 312 14.48 -9.63 -5.98
CA ILE A 312 15.88 -9.89 -5.67
C ILE A 312 15.97 -10.88 -4.51
N ARG A 313 16.28 -12.14 -4.82
CA ARG A 313 16.37 -13.21 -3.80
C ARG A 313 17.63 -13.15 -2.96
N ASN A 314 18.69 -12.58 -3.50
CA ASN A 314 19.96 -12.38 -2.80
C ASN A 314 20.42 -10.93 -2.96
N ILE A 315 20.50 -10.21 -1.85
CA ILE A 315 20.86 -8.78 -1.79
C ILE A 315 22.22 -8.50 -2.47
N ASN A 316 23.14 -9.44 -2.44
CA ASN A 316 24.46 -9.28 -3.05
C ASN A 316 24.42 -9.08 -4.58
N TYR A 317 23.33 -9.45 -5.23
CA TYR A 317 23.14 -9.25 -6.68
C TYR A 317 22.42 -7.92 -7.01
N ILE A 318 22.12 -7.08 -6.04
CA ILE A 318 21.48 -5.77 -6.31
C ILE A 318 22.28 -4.93 -7.31
N PRO A 319 23.63 -4.83 -7.20
CA PRO A 319 24.42 -4.06 -8.17
C PRO A 319 24.28 -4.54 -9.60
N GLU A 320 24.21 -5.86 -9.83
CA GLU A 320 24.04 -6.45 -11.15
C GLU A 320 22.66 -6.10 -11.74
N TYR A 321 21.60 -6.13 -10.92
CA TYR A 321 20.27 -5.73 -11.35
C TYR A 321 20.19 -4.22 -11.64
N VAL A 322 20.83 -3.38 -10.83
CA VAL A 322 20.93 -1.94 -11.07
C VAL A 322 21.68 -1.69 -12.38
N LYS A 323 22.83 -2.34 -12.57
CA LYS A 323 23.60 -2.27 -13.81
C LYS A 323 22.78 -2.70 -15.01
N PHE A 324 22.08 -3.85 -14.90
CA PHE A 324 21.21 -4.36 -15.95
C PHE A 324 20.16 -3.33 -16.36
N LEU A 325 19.44 -2.71 -15.40
CA LEU A 325 18.43 -1.70 -15.71
C LEU A 325 19.02 -0.40 -16.27
N LYS A 326 20.23 -0.03 -15.85
CA LYS A 326 20.95 1.15 -16.36
C LYS A 326 21.40 0.95 -17.80
N ASP A 327 21.91 -0.24 -18.12
CA ASP A 327 22.50 -0.55 -19.42
C ASP A 327 21.45 -0.97 -20.46
N ASN A 328 20.28 -1.52 -20.04
CA ASN A 328 19.22 -1.98 -20.93
C ASN A 328 18.04 -1.01 -20.97
N LYS A 329 18.23 0.09 -21.69
CA LYS A 329 17.24 1.17 -21.80
C LYS A 329 15.87 0.66 -22.30
N GLU A 330 15.85 -0.22 -23.27
CA GLU A 330 14.60 -0.78 -23.82
C GLU A 330 13.81 -1.54 -22.75
N TYR A 331 14.47 -2.38 -21.95
CA TYR A 331 13.82 -3.11 -20.86
C TYR A 331 13.30 -2.15 -19.78
N TYR A 332 14.10 -1.17 -19.40
CA TYR A 332 13.73 -0.13 -18.44
C TYR A 332 12.48 0.65 -18.91
N GLU A 333 12.48 1.14 -20.16
CA GLU A 333 11.35 1.89 -20.71
C GLU A 333 10.08 1.04 -20.80
N LYS A 334 10.20 -0.27 -21.09
CA LYS A 334 9.05 -1.19 -21.05
C LYS A 334 8.43 -1.28 -19.65
N MET A 335 9.25 -1.30 -18.59
CA MET A 335 8.75 -1.26 -17.20
C MET A 335 8.01 0.05 -16.93
N VAL A 336 8.59 1.19 -17.32
CA VAL A 336 7.99 2.53 -17.18
C VAL A 336 6.65 2.60 -17.93
N ASP A 337 6.58 2.07 -19.16
CA ASP A 337 5.36 2.12 -19.99
C ASP A 337 4.24 1.25 -19.41
N ASN A 338 4.56 0.10 -18.78
CA ASN A 338 3.56 -0.69 -18.07
C ASN A 338 2.98 0.07 -16.87
N MET A 339 3.82 0.79 -16.12
CA MET A 339 3.36 1.66 -15.03
C MET A 339 2.49 2.81 -15.54
N LYS A 340 2.89 3.47 -16.64
CA LYS A 340 2.07 4.52 -17.30
C LYS A 340 0.71 4.00 -17.73
N LYS A 341 0.64 2.79 -18.30
CA LYS A 341 -0.62 2.17 -18.71
C LYS A 341 -1.54 1.95 -17.51
N LEU A 342 -1.01 1.40 -16.42
CA LEU A 342 -1.80 1.11 -15.24
C LEU A 342 -2.25 2.40 -14.52
N SER A 343 -1.36 3.37 -14.34
CA SER A 343 -1.67 4.62 -13.64
C SER A 343 -2.74 5.48 -14.34
N LYS A 344 -2.94 5.34 -15.66
CA LYS A 344 -4.02 6.02 -16.39
C LYS A 344 -5.42 5.68 -15.87
N CYS A 345 -5.59 4.49 -15.28
CA CYS A 345 -6.87 4.08 -14.69
C CYS A 345 -7.12 4.69 -13.31
N TYR A 346 -6.06 5.21 -12.65
CA TYR A 346 -6.14 5.67 -11.27
C TYR A 346 -6.81 7.03 -11.17
N SER A 347 -7.87 7.11 -10.38
CA SER A 347 -8.64 8.34 -10.22
C SER A 347 -9.39 8.36 -8.89
N VAL A 348 -8.98 9.23 -8.00
CA VAL A 348 -9.69 9.44 -6.72
C VAL A 348 -11.03 10.13 -6.93
N SER A 349 -11.15 11.02 -7.92
CA SER A 349 -12.42 11.68 -8.27
C SER A 349 -13.50 10.66 -8.67
N LYS A 350 -13.15 9.64 -9.48
CA LYS A 350 -14.07 8.57 -9.85
C LYS A 350 -14.57 7.75 -8.64
N ILE A 351 -13.74 7.60 -7.59
CA ILE A 351 -14.18 6.97 -6.33
C ILE A 351 -15.25 7.81 -5.66
N ILE A 352 -15.08 9.14 -5.64
CA ILE A 352 -16.03 10.07 -5.04
C ILE A 352 -17.33 10.13 -5.88
N GLU A 353 -17.22 10.19 -7.21
CA GLU A 353 -18.35 10.14 -8.13
C GLU A 353 -19.17 8.86 -7.96
N LEU A 354 -18.50 7.70 -7.88
CA LEU A 354 -19.16 6.42 -7.61
C LEU A 354 -19.88 6.44 -6.26
N ALA A 355 -19.24 6.96 -5.22
CA ALA A 355 -19.86 7.07 -3.91
C ALA A 355 -21.13 7.96 -3.94
N LYS A 356 -21.10 9.05 -4.69
CA LYS A 356 -22.26 9.94 -4.89
C LYS A 356 -23.39 9.23 -5.65
N SER A 357 -23.05 8.40 -6.63
CA SER A 357 -24.06 7.66 -7.43
C SER A 357 -24.75 6.54 -6.65
N LEU A 358 -24.13 6.01 -5.60
CA LEU A 358 -24.72 4.97 -4.74
C LEU A 358 -25.68 5.53 -3.69
N LYS A 359 -25.65 6.84 -3.42
CA LYS A 359 -26.62 7.49 -2.54
C LYS A 359 -28.00 7.46 -3.22
N LYS A 360 -28.91 6.70 -2.65
CA LYS A 360 -30.31 6.62 -3.09
C LYS A 360 -31.16 7.70 -2.40
#